data_83f99a8750f6dde3529dccb9438200ea
#
_entry.id   83f99a8750f6dde3529dccb9438200ea
#
_cell.length_a   1.000
_cell.length_b   1.000
_cell.length_c   1.000
_cell.angle_alpha   90.00
_cell.angle_beta   90.00
_cell.angle_gamma   90.00
#
_symmetry.space_group_name_H-M   'P 1'
#
loop_
_entity.id
_entity.type
_entity.pdbx_description
1 polymer ?
#
loop_
_entity_poly.entity_id
_entity_poly.type
_entity_poly.pdbx_seq_one_letter_code
_entity_poly.pdbx_strand_id
1 'polypeptide(L)'
;MSLGYFVGESQRVNESKIRKILSVSFVFIAFLSVFAASFPLITQYFFWLYDGGVTSGALQTFIYSSIFLSAGPFLFGFNTTLLSRQLHSYGKNCTGNIMAWDTIGSVFGSIITTLLLMPFVGVNYTVILITVLSVVGALVLRRSFLICLACAIVLALSVFINSDTYQRRTFGILVNNANSTISVVNEEDTKILYMNGLPMSVYQRSTDTAAEYINYLNQNFIYKMPTNKTYKILVLGAGGFTLGLHDTRNEYTFIDIEHTLKDISEKYFLDQKLTPNKKFIVADASQYLKNTDTQYDFILLDVYSNSFQVPEGFITAEFMARLRSRVAPDGIIAMNMIVSPEFDDRYSRVFDNTFRTVFPHNSSRQIIDEFNPWVTNDGASNVIYLYFNIENDGRIYTINKTPVIYDRLM
;
A
#
# COMPACT_ATOMS: atom_id res chain seq x y z
N MET A 1 21.43 -13.90 -15.61
CA MET A 1 22.85 -13.74 -15.34
C MET A 1 23.72 -14.74 -16.10
N SER A 2 23.47 -16.06 -16.02
CA SER A 2 24.23 -17.09 -16.74
C SER A 2 24.34 -16.86 -18.26
N LEU A 3 23.23 -16.48 -18.91
CA LEU A 3 23.23 -16.12 -20.33
C LEU A 3 24.18 -14.93 -20.63
N GLY A 4 24.24 -13.97 -19.73
CA GLY A 4 25.16 -12.83 -19.84
C GLY A 4 26.62 -13.26 -19.80
N TYR A 5 26.99 -14.21 -18.93
CA TYR A 5 28.31 -14.79 -18.88
C TYR A 5 28.68 -15.48 -20.20
N PHE A 6 27.80 -16.32 -20.75
CA PHE A 6 28.04 -16.98 -22.05
C PHE A 6 28.23 -16.00 -23.20
N VAL A 7 27.36 -14.99 -23.30
CA VAL A 7 27.48 -13.98 -24.34
C VAL A 7 28.74 -13.14 -24.19
N GLY A 8 29.11 -12.76 -22.95
CA GLY A 8 30.36 -12.04 -22.67
C GLY A 8 31.61 -12.82 -23.05
N GLU A 9 31.62 -14.14 -22.80
CA GLU A 9 32.71 -15.04 -23.15
C GLU A 9 32.84 -15.22 -24.67
N SER A 10 31.72 -15.35 -25.39
CA SER A 10 31.69 -15.56 -26.84
C SER A 10 32.14 -14.36 -27.65
N GLN A 11 32.19 -13.15 -27.07
CA GLN A 11 32.56 -11.93 -27.76
C GLN A 11 34.06 -11.90 -28.11
N ARG A 12 34.40 -12.01 -29.40
CA ARG A 12 35.76 -11.84 -29.91
C ARG A 12 36.08 -10.34 -30.08
N VAL A 13 36.19 -9.61 -28.97
CA VAL A 13 36.38 -8.15 -28.96
C VAL A 13 37.80 -7.83 -28.55
N ASN A 14 38.48 -6.91 -29.32
CA ASN A 14 39.76 -6.36 -28.96
C ASN A 14 39.67 -5.55 -27.67
N GLU A 15 40.71 -5.57 -26.84
CA GLU A 15 40.76 -4.89 -25.53
C GLU A 15 40.37 -3.41 -25.58
N SER A 16 40.78 -2.69 -26.63
CA SER A 16 40.43 -1.29 -26.82
C SER A 16 38.92 -1.05 -26.96
N LYS A 17 38.16 -2.05 -27.40
CA LYS A 17 36.70 -2.01 -27.54
C LYS A 17 35.96 -2.42 -26.26
N ILE A 18 36.58 -3.20 -25.36
CA ILE A 18 35.95 -3.67 -24.13
C ILE A 18 35.48 -2.48 -23.27
N ARG A 19 36.34 -1.49 -23.03
CA ARG A 19 35.97 -0.27 -22.27
C ARG A 19 34.79 0.49 -22.88
N LYS A 20 34.74 0.53 -24.22
CA LYS A 20 33.59 1.17 -24.91
C LYS A 20 32.31 0.40 -24.65
N ILE A 21 32.36 -0.93 -24.77
CA ILE A 21 31.19 -1.79 -24.58
C ILE A 21 30.71 -1.72 -23.13
N LEU A 22 31.60 -1.83 -22.15
CA LEU A 22 31.29 -1.69 -20.73
C LEU A 22 30.66 -0.31 -20.44
N SER A 23 31.22 0.77 -20.96
CA SER A 23 30.66 2.11 -20.76
C SER A 23 29.24 2.23 -21.34
N VAL A 24 29.00 1.71 -22.56
CA VAL A 24 27.64 1.67 -23.15
C VAL A 24 26.70 0.81 -22.34
N SER A 25 27.17 -0.33 -21.84
CA SER A 25 26.37 -1.20 -20.97
C SER A 25 25.94 -0.49 -19.69
N PHE A 26 26.82 0.27 -19.04
CA PHE A 26 26.47 1.07 -17.87
C PHE A 26 25.45 2.20 -18.18
N VAL A 27 25.55 2.84 -19.36
CA VAL A 27 24.50 3.78 -19.81
C VAL A 27 23.18 3.06 -20.00
N PHE A 28 23.19 1.84 -20.54
CA PHE A 28 21.98 1.05 -20.69
C PHE A 28 21.41 0.57 -19.35
N ILE A 29 22.24 0.22 -18.37
CA ILE A 29 21.81 -0.06 -16.99
C ILE A 29 21.15 1.19 -16.37
N ALA A 30 21.74 2.37 -16.54
CA ALA A 30 21.15 3.62 -16.07
C ALA A 30 19.77 3.87 -16.71
N PHE A 31 19.64 3.66 -18.02
CA PHE A 31 18.37 3.75 -18.73
C PHE A 31 17.34 2.73 -18.21
N LEU A 32 17.73 1.46 -18.07
CA LEU A 32 16.88 0.41 -17.54
C LEU A 32 16.40 0.72 -16.12
N SER A 33 17.27 1.27 -15.26
CA SER A 33 16.90 1.62 -13.89
C SER A 33 15.77 2.67 -13.85
N VAL A 34 15.79 3.64 -14.77
CA VAL A 34 14.73 4.63 -14.91
C VAL A 34 13.43 3.97 -15.37
N PHE A 35 13.46 3.15 -16.43
CA PHE A 35 12.25 2.54 -17.00
C PHE A 35 11.67 1.42 -16.13
N ALA A 36 12.53 0.65 -15.46
CA ALA A 36 12.11 -0.49 -14.64
C ALA A 36 11.82 -0.15 -13.17
N ALA A 37 12.09 1.05 -12.71
CA ALA A 37 11.92 1.38 -11.31
C ALA A 37 11.20 2.72 -11.05
N SER A 38 10.98 3.56 -12.07
CA SER A 38 10.21 4.79 -11.92
C SER A 38 8.71 4.49 -11.94
N PHE A 39 8.04 4.78 -10.85
CA PHE A 39 6.60 4.52 -10.70
C PHE A 39 5.76 5.04 -11.88
N PRO A 40 5.92 6.28 -12.37
CA PRO A 40 5.15 6.77 -13.50
C PRO A 40 5.26 5.92 -14.77
N LEU A 41 6.47 5.46 -15.09
CA LEU A 41 6.71 4.65 -16.29
C LEU A 41 6.18 3.25 -16.16
N ILE A 42 6.30 2.64 -14.97
CA ILE A 42 5.72 1.34 -14.66
C ILE A 42 4.20 1.41 -14.82
N THR A 43 3.57 2.39 -14.22
CA THR A 43 2.12 2.57 -14.28
C THR A 43 1.64 2.76 -15.73
N GLN A 44 2.30 3.65 -16.49
CA GLN A 44 1.97 3.88 -17.89
C GLN A 44 2.15 2.61 -18.75
N TYR A 45 3.18 1.82 -18.47
CA TYR A 45 3.41 0.54 -19.16
C TYR A 45 2.29 -0.47 -18.90
N PHE A 46 1.82 -0.61 -17.66
CA PHE A 46 0.72 -1.50 -17.32
C PHE A 46 -0.61 -1.02 -17.94
N PHE A 47 -0.89 0.27 -17.94
CA PHE A 47 -2.04 0.83 -18.66
C PHE A 47 -1.97 0.55 -20.15
N TRP A 48 -0.81 0.74 -20.79
CA TRP A 48 -0.63 0.45 -22.21
C TRP A 48 -0.88 -1.03 -22.54
N LEU A 49 -0.42 -1.96 -21.71
CA LEU A 49 -0.71 -3.38 -21.87
C LEU A 49 -2.20 -3.70 -21.73
N TYR A 50 -2.85 -3.09 -20.74
CA TYR A 50 -4.28 -3.26 -20.50
C TYR A 50 -5.11 -2.77 -21.69
N ASP A 51 -4.85 -1.57 -22.18
CA ASP A 51 -5.50 -0.98 -23.35
C ASP A 51 -5.22 -1.79 -24.62
N GLY A 52 -4.06 -2.43 -24.70
CA GLY A 52 -3.68 -3.36 -25.77
C GLY A 52 -4.36 -4.74 -25.70
N GLY A 53 -5.27 -4.95 -24.72
CA GLY A 53 -6.04 -6.19 -24.56
C GLY A 53 -5.39 -7.25 -23.65
N VAL A 54 -4.27 -6.95 -23.01
CA VAL A 54 -3.65 -7.83 -22.01
C VAL A 54 -4.26 -7.51 -20.64
N THR A 55 -5.42 -8.09 -20.33
CA THR A 55 -6.19 -7.80 -19.12
C THR A 55 -5.74 -8.60 -17.88
N SER A 56 -5.07 -9.74 -18.09
CA SER A 56 -4.56 -10.58 -16.98
C SER A 56 -3.35 -9.94 -16.30
N GLY A 57 -3.48 -9.56 -15.01
CA GLY A 57 -2.39 -9.01 -14.22
C GLY A 57 -1.17 -9.93 -14.10
N ALA A 58 -1.39 -11.25 -14.03
CA ALA A 58 -0.31 -12.24 -14.03
C ALA A 58 0.48 -12.21 -15.34
N LEU A 59 -0.19 -12.12 -16.48
CA LEU A 59 0.45 -12.02 -17.79
C LEU A 59 1.18 -10.69 -17.96
N GLN A 60 0.59 -9.58 -17.54
CA GLN A 60 1.24 -8.27 -17.54
C GLN A 60 2.54 -8.29 -16.72
N THR A 61 2.48 -8.85 -15.50
CA THR A 61 3.65 -8.98 -14.61
C THR A 61 4.72 -9.90 -15.22
N PHE A 62 4.31 -10.99 -15.86
CA PHE A 62 5.23 -11.89 -16.55
C PHE A 62 5.97 -11.18 -17.70
N ILE A 63 5.26 -10.44 -18.54
CA ILE A 63 5.85 -9.68 -19.65
C ILE A 63 6.82 -8.63 -19.12
N TYR A 64 6.40 -7.84 -18.11
CA TYR A 64 7.26 -6.83 -17.46
C TYR A 64 8.54 -7.43 -16.91
N SER A 65 8.43 -8.52 -16.13
CA SER A 65 9.56 -9.20 -15.51
C SER A 65 10.51 -9.78 -16.57
N SER A 66 9.96 -10.35 -17.64
CA SER A 66 10.76 -10.93 -18.73
C SER A 66 11.56 -9.87 -19.48
N ILE A 67 11.04 -8.67 -19.69
CA ILE A 67 11.71 -7.60 -20.42
C ILE A 67 12.65 -6.81 -19.50
N PHE A 68 12.14 -6.26 -18.41
CA PHE A 68 12.86 -5.29 -17.61
C PHE A 68 13.69 -5.93 -16.49
N LEU A 69 13.13 -6.89 -15.74
CA LEU A 69 13.84 -7.47 -14.60
C LEU A 69 14.87 -8.53 -15.00
N SER A 70 14.74 -9.15 -16.18
CA SER A 70 15.77 -10.10 -16.66
C SER A 70 16.96 -9.40 -17.34
N ALA A 71 16.77 -8.21 -17.90
CA ALA A 71 17.82 -7.45 -18.59
C ALA A 71 18.96 -7.02 -17.64
N GLY A 72 18.65 -6.61 -16.41
CA GLY A 72 19.63 -6.23 -15.40
C GLY A 72 20.62 -7.37 -15.08
N PRO A 73 20.17 -8.53 -14.57
CA PRO A 73 21.03 -9.67 -14.32
C PRO A 73 21.82 -10.15 -15.54
N PHE A 74 21.23 -10.09 -16.74
CA PHE A 74 21.94 -10.37 -17.98
C PHE A 74 23.15 -9.45 -18.15
N LEU A 75 22.96 -8.11 -18.05
CA LEU A 75 24.01 -7.12 -18.21
C LEU A 75 25.08 -7.23 -17.12
N PHE A 76 24.70 -7.56 -15.89
CA PHE A 76 25.68 -7.79 -14.82
C PHE A 76 26.58 -8.97 -15.14
N GLY A 77 26.05 -10.14 -15.55
CA GLY A 77 26.87 -11.27 -15.97
C GLY A 77 27.74 -10.96 -17.18
N PHE A 78 27.21 -10.24 -18.16
CA PHE A 78 27.96 -9.78 -19.33
C PHE A 78 29.13 -8.85 -18.94
N ASN A 79 28.87 -7.85 -18.10
CA ASN A 79 29.90 -6.90 -17.65
C ASN A 79 30.97 -7.57 -16.79
N THR A 80 30.61 -8.50 -15.90
CA THR A 80 31.56 -9.24 -15.07
C THR A 80 32.54 -10.01 -15.93
N THR A 81 32.08 -10.68 -16.99
CA THR A 81 32.93 -11.39 -17.93
C THR A 81 33.90 -10.46 -18.69
N LEU A 82 33.36 -9.37 -19.25
CA LEU A 82 34.19 -8.41 -19.97
C LEU A 82 35.21 -7.71 -19.07
N LEU A 83 34.84 -7.40 -17.83
CA LEU A 83 35.77 -6.81 -16.85
C LEU A 83 36.88 -7.79 -16.47
N SER A 84 36.54 -9.07 -16.27
CA SER A 84 37.52 -10.13 -16.01
C SER A 84 38.55 -10.24 -17.16
N ARG A 85 38.08 -10.25 -18.40
CA ARG A 85 38.94 -10.29 -19.58
C ARG A 85 39.83 -9.05 -19.69
N GLN A 86 39.28 -7.86 -19.41
CA GLN A 86 40.05 -6.60 -19.44
C GLN A 86 41.18 -6.62 -18.39
N LEU A 87 40.93 -7.18 -17.19
CA LEU A 87 41.95 -7.27 -16.14
C LEU A 87 42.98 -8.36 -16.41
N HIS A 88 42.58 -9.46 -17.04
CA HIS A 88 43.48 -10.53 -17.43
C HIS A 88 44.53 -10.04 -18.48
N SER A 89 44.11 -9.16 -19.40
CA SER A 89 45.02 -8.57 -20.39
C SER A 89 46.13 -7.70 -19.77
N TYR A 90 45.94 -7.24 -18.54
CA TYR A 90 46.98 -6.55 -17.76
C TYR A 90 47.83 -7.48 -16.91
N GLY A 91 47.80 -8.83 -17.17
CA GLY A 91 48.59 -9.81 -16.47
C GLY A 91 48.11 -10.13 -15.04
N LYS A 92 46.86 -9.75 -14.72
CA LYS A 92 46.26 -9.99 -13.40
C LYS A 92 45.19 -11.07 -13.46
N ASN A 93 45.43 -12.19 -12.82
CA ASN A 93 44.40 -13.21 -12.59
C ASN A 93 43.47 -12.74 -11.45
N CYS A 94 42.47 -11.95 -11.77
CA CYS A 94 41.57 -11.31 -10.79
C CYS A 94 40.12 -11.81 -10.85
N THR A 95 39.82 -12.86 -11.62
CA THR A 95 38.46 -13.35 -11.81
C THR A 95 37.76 -13.66 -10.48
N GLY A 96 38.44 -14.35 -9.57
CA GLY A 96 37.91 -14.64 -8.24
C GLY A 96 37.61 -13.37 -7.42
N ASN A 97 38.51 -12.37 -7.49
CA ASN A 97 38.33 -11.11 -6.79
C ASN A 97 37.12 -10.33 -7.36
N ILE A 98 36.95 -10.31 -8.68
CA ILE A 98 35.81 -9.66 -9.33
C ILE A 98 34.51 -10.33 -8.89
N MET A 99 34.42 -11.65 -8.92
CA MET A 99 33.25 -12.41 -8.48
C MET A 99 32.97 -12.19 -6.99
N ALA A 100 34.01 -12.12 -6.14
CA ALA A 100 33.86 -11.81 -4.73
C ALA A 100 33.27 -10.41 -4.51
N TRP A 101 33.80 -9.39 -5.19
CA TRP A 101 33.27 -8.02 -5.10
C TRP A 101 31.87 -7.90 -5.69
N ASP A 102 31.54 -8.59 -6.77
CA ASP A 102 30.21 -8.67 -7.34
C ASP A 102 29.20 -9.26 -6.35
N THR A 103 29.56 -10.38 -5.70
CA THR A 103 28.72 -11.02 -4.68
C THR A 103 28.54 -10.11 -3.46
N ILE A 104 29.63 -9.55 -2.93
CA ILE A 104 29.58 -8.60 -1.79
C ILE A 104 28.71 -7.39 -2.15
N GLY A 105 28.94 -6.80 -3.33
CA GLY A 105 28.17 -5.66 -3.82
C GLY A 105 26.69 -5.96 -3.97
N SER A 106 26.33 -7.14 -4.45
CA SER A 106 24.93 -7.58 -4.59
C SER A 106 24.22 -7.76 -3.25
N VAL A 107 24.91 -8.39 -2.28
CA VAL A 107 24.35 -8.57 -0.92
C VAL A 107 24.19 -7.23 -0.21
N PHE A 108 25.26 -6.44 -0.13
CA PHE A 108 25.19 -5.13 0.53
C PHE A 108 24.26 -4.16 -0.21
N GLY A 109 24.27 -4.17 -1.55
CA GLY A 109 23.38 -3.35 -2.36
C GLY A 109 21.92 -3.63 -2.09
N SER A 110 21.51 -4.90 -2.05
CA SER A 110 20.13 -5.27 -1.73
C SER A 110 19.74 -4.89 -0.30
N ILE A 111 20.59 -5.16 0.69
CA ILE A 111 20.34 -4.80 2.10
C ILE A 111 20.21 -3.27 2.24
N ILE A 112 21.18 -2.51 1.73
CA ILE A 112 21.18 -1.04 1.83
C ILE A 112 19.97 -0.45 1.11
N THR A 113 19.67 -0.92 -0.09
CA THR A 113 18.52 -0.41 -0.86
C THR A 113 17.21 -0.66 -0.14
N THR A 114 16.98 -1.89 0.33
CA THR A 114 15.70 -2.29 0.93
C THR A 114 15.52 -1.75 2.35
N LEU A 115 16.57 -1.78 3.18
CA LEU A 115 16.43 -1.44 4.60
C LEU A 115 16.78 0.02 4.92
N LEU A 116 17.54 0.70 4.05
CA LEU A 116 17.97 2.07 4.30
C LEU A 116 17.45 3.05 3.25
N LEU A 117 17.71 2.81 1.96
CA LEU A 117 17.38 3.81 0.95
C LEU A 117 15.86 3.94 0.75
N MET A 118 15.16 2.84 0.48
CA MET A 118 13.71 2.91 0.27
C MET A 118 12.94 3.47 1.48
N PRO A 119 13.20 3.03 2.75
CA PRO A 119 12.46 3.56 3.89
C PRO A 119 12.80 5.01 4.26
N PHE A 120 14.07 5.42 4.15
CA PHE A 120 14.51 6.72 4.67
C PHE A 120 14.67 7.79 3.58
N VAL A 121 14.99 7.38 2.35
CA VAL A 121 15.22 8.29 1.22
C VAL A 121 14.04 8.30 0.25
N GLY A 122 13.29 7.20 0.22
CA GLY A 122 12.16 7.00 -0.70
C GLY A 122 12.55 6.36 -2.02
N VAL A 123 11.55 5.83 -2.71
CA VAL A 123 11.74 5.08 -3.97
C VAL A 123 12.30 5.99 -5.06
N ASN A 124 11.73 7.19 -5.22
CA ASN A 124 12.10 8.14 -6.27
C ASN A 124 13.58 8.52 -6.22
N TYR A 125 14.07 8.93 -5.07
CA TYR A 125 15.47 9.30 -4.88
C TYR A 125 16.42 8.11 -4.96
N THR A 126 15.96 6.91 -4.58
CA THR A 126 16.72 5.68 -4.74
C THR A 126 16.95 5.37 -6.22
N VAL A 127 15.95 5.53 -7.10
CA VAL A 127 16.11 5.37 -8.55
C VAL A 127 17.12 6.38 -9.11
N ILE A 128 17.02 7.65 -8.70
CA ILE A 128 17.99 8.69 -9.11
C ILE A 128 19.41 8.31 -8.69
N LEU A 129 19.59 7.84 -7.45
CA LEU A 129 20.90 7.43 -6.93
C LEU A 129 21.50 6.26 -7.74
N ILE A 130 20.71 5.23 -8.04
CA ILE A 130 21.15 4.09 -8.87
C ILE A 130 21.53 4.57 -10.26
N THR A 131 20.75 5.48 -10.84
CA THR A 131 21.08 6.11 -12.14
C THR A 131 22.41 6.86 -12.08
N VAL A 132 22.64 7.67 -11.04
CA VAL A 132 23.90 8.40 -10.83
C VAL A 132 25.09 7.44 -10.73
N LEU A 133 24.99 6.38 -9.93
CA LEU A 133 26.06 5.39 -9.79
C LEU A 133 26.38 4.71 -11.12
N SER A 134 25.37 4.37 -11.91
CA SER A 134 25.54 3.78 -13.24
C SER A 134 26.21 4.76 -14.22
N VAL A 135 25.81 6.03 -14.20
CA VAL A 135 26.41 7.09 -14.99
C VAL A 135 27.89 7.31 -14.62
N VAL A 136 28.21 7.33 -13.33
CA VAL A 136 29.60 7.41 -12.84
C VAL A 136 30.41 6.23 -13.37
N GLY A 137 29.89 5.01 -13.28
CA GLY A 137 30.52 3.82 -13.84
C GLY A 137 30.83 3.94 -15.34
N ALA A 138 29.87 4.43 -16.11
CA ALA A 138 30.06 4.69 -17.56
C ALA A 138 31.16 5.69 -17.85
N LEU A 139 31.23 6.83 -17.12
CA LEU A 139 32.16 7.91 -17.32
C LEU A 139 33.57 7.57 -16.83
N VAL A 140 33.73 6.74 -15.82
CA VAL A 140 35.01 6.21 -15.34
C VAL A 140 35.66 5.34 -16.43
N LEU A 141 34.86 4.52 -17.12
CA LEU A 141 35.31 3.61 -18.15
C LEU A 141 35.71 4.36 -19.46
N ARG A 142 34.91 5.33 -19.86
CA ARG A 142 35.13 6.08 -21.09
C ARG A 142 34.44 7.45 -21.07
N ARG A 143 35.24 8.50 -21.38
CA ARG A 143 34.74 9.87 -21.56
C ARG A 143 34.80 10.23 -23.06
N SER A 144 33.70 10.03 -23.77
CA SER A 144 33.53 10.52 -25.14
C SER A 144 32.29 11.40 -25.20
N PHE A 145 32.24 12.31 -26.18
CA PHE A 145 31.09 13.22 -26.32
C PHE A 145 29.76 12.51 -26.33
N LEU A 146 29.62 11.41 -27.09
CA LEU A 146 28.38 10.63 -27.16
C LEU A 146 27.99 9.96 -25.83
N ILE A 147 28.97 9.43 -25.08
CA ILE A 147 28.74 8.84 -23.76
C ILE A 147 28.34 9.94 -22.77
N CYS A 148 29.02 11.06 -22.74
CA CYS A 148 28.67 12.18 -21.86
C CYS A 148 27.25 12.70 -22.16
N LEU A 149 26.93 12.87 -23.46
CA LEU A 149 25.59 13.29 -23.88
C LEU A 149 24.50 12.28 -23.44
N ALA A 150 24.71 10.98 -23.67
CA ALA A 150 23.76 9.92 -23.27
C ALA A 150 23.61 9.90 -21.75
N CYS A 151 24.70 10.00 -20.98
CA CYS A 151 24.66 10.09 -19.53
C CYS A 151 23.85 11.30 -19.04
N ALA A 152 24.07 12.47 -19.66
CA ALA A 152 23.33 13.69 -19.30
C ALA A 152 21.84 13.57 -19.59
N ILE A 153 21.46 12.97 -20.74
CA ILE A 153 20.06 12.74 -21.10
C ILE A 153 19.39 11.78 -20.10
N VAL A 154 20.01 10.63 -19.81
CA VAL A 154 19.43 9.63 -18.88
C VAL A 154 19.30 10.19 -17.47
N LEU A 155 20.31 10.94 -17.01
CA LEU A 155 20.27 11.57 -15.69
C LEU A 155 19.18 12.65 -15.62
N ALA A 156 19.08 13.52 -16.63
CA ALA A 156 18.02 14.53 -16.71
C ALA A 156 16.63 13.88 -16.72
N LEU A 157 16.46 12.81 -17.50
CA LEU A 157 15.22 12.05 -17.57
C LEU A 157 14.87 11.41 -16.20
N SER A 158 15.85 10.79 -15.52
CA SER A 158 15.70 10.21 -14.20
C SER A 158 15.21 11.25 -13.18
N VAL A 159 15.88 12.39 -13.12
CA VAL A 159 15.53 13.48 -12.19
C VAL A 159 14.15 14.05 -12.52
N PHE A 160 13.83 14.26 -13.79
CA PHE A 160 12.55 14.81 -14.22
C PHE A 160 11.39 13.89 -13.85
N ILE A 161 11.45 12.61 -14.26
CA ILE A 161 10.35 11.63 -14.05
C ILE A 161 10.14 11.32 -12.56
N ASN A 162 11.23 11.24 -11.78
CA ASN A 162 11.16 10.93 -10.35
C ASN A 162 11.07 12.20 -9.48
N SER A 163 10.85 13.38 -10.06
CA SER A 163 10.62 14.59 -9.28
C SER A 163 9.21 14.59 -8.67
N ASP A 164 9.13 14.98 -7.40
CA ASP A 164 7.84 15.11 -6.70
C ASP A 164 6.88 16.05 -7.43
N THR A 165 7.40 17.09 -8.07
CA THR A 165 6.61 18.06 -8.84
C THR A 165 5.94 17.41 -10.06
N TYR A 166 6.69 16.60 -10.82
CA TYR A 166 6.14 15.88 -11.97
C TYR A 166 5.11 14.84 -11.54
N GLN A 167 5.44 14.03 -10.55
CA GLN A 167 4.55 12.97 -10.05
C GLN A 167 3.26 13.54 -9.48
N ARG A 168 3.35 14.62 -8.73
CA ARG A 168 2.17 15.32 -8.19
C ARG A 168 1.28 15.90 -9.29
N ARG A 169 1.86 16.58 -10.27
CA ARG A 169 1.08 17.25 -11.33
C ARG A 169 0.44 16.27 -12.31
N THR A 170 1.12 15.17 -12.62
CA THR A 170 0.69 14.24 -13.67
C THR A 170 -0.15 13.10 -13.12
N PHE A 171 0.17 12.59 -11.92
CA PHE A 171 -0.45 11.40 -11.34
C PHE A 171 -1.13 11.68 -9.99
N GLY A 172 -1.11 12.92 -9.50
CA GLY A 172 -1.65 13.25 -8.18
C GLY A 172 -0.89 12.61 -7.01
N ILE A 173 0.30 12.03 -7.25
CA ILE A 173 1.07 11.33 -6.24
C ILE A 173 1.65 12.35 -5.25
N LEU A 174 1.27 12.21 -3.99
CA LEU A 174 1.70 13.09 -2.90
C LEU A 174 2.84 12.46 -2.10
N VAL A 175 2.82 11.15 -1.96
CA VAL A 175 3.84 10.35 -1.26
C VAL A 175 4.13 9.10 -2.07
N ASN A 176 5.41 8.74 -2.16
CA ASN A 176 5.88 7.48 -2.70
C ASN A 176 7.08 7.02 -1.86
N ASN A 177 6.78 6.25 -0.81
CA ASN A 177 7.78 5.72 0.12
C ASN A 177 7.81 4.19 0.11
N ALA A 178 8.55 3.56 1.02
CA ALA A 178 8.66 2.09 1.09
C ALA A 178 7.36 1.40 1.51
N ASN A 179 6.46 2.10 2.20
CA ASN A 179 5.24 1.53 2.76
C ASN A 179 4.05 1.75 1.83
N SER A 180 3.98 2.94 1.21
CA SER A 180 2.80 3.34 0.45
C SER A 180 3.10 4.34 -0.67
N THR A 181 2.27 4.28 -1.70
CA THR A 181 2.10 5.36 -2.67
C THR A 181 0.73 5.98 -2.42
N ILE A 182 0.70 7.27 -2.07
CA ILE A 182 -0.54 7.97 -1.76
C ILE A 182 -0.79 9.05 -2.80
N SER A 183 -2.01 9.06 -3.33
CA SER A 183 -2.50 10.12 -4.22
C SER A 183 -3.89 10.58 -3.82
N VAL A 184 -4.21 11.81 -4.16
CA VAL A 184 -5.57 12.35 -4.05
C VAL A 184 -5.99 12.83 -5.42
N VAL A 185 -7.08 12.28 -5.92
CA VAL A 185 -7.67 12.63 -7.20
C VAL A 185 -8.93 13.44 -6.94
N ASN A 186 -9.08 14.53 -7.69
CA ASN A 186 -10.29 15.35 -7.66
C ASN A 186 -11.07 15.07 -8.94
N GLU A 187 -12.25 14.48 -8.79
CA GLU A 187 -13.20 14.21 -9.87
C GLU A 187 -14.43 15.07 -9.64
N GLU A 188 -14.52 16.21 -10.35
CA GLU A 188 -15.60 17.19 -10.22
C GLU A 188 -15.85 17.59 -8.75
N ASP A 189 -16.88 17.02 -8.13
CA ASP A 189 -17.28 17.27 -6.74
C ASP A 189 -16.70 16.27 -5.73
N THR A 190 -16.13 15.18 -6.22
CA THR A 190 -15.65 14.06 -5.39
C THR A 190 -14.14 14.09 -5.27
N LYS A 191 -13.65 13.89 -4.05
CA LYS A 191 -12.24 13.61 -3.78
C LYS A 191 -12.07 12.14 -3.40
N ILE A 192 -11.08 11.50 -4.01
CA ILE A 192 -10.75 10.11 -3.75
C ILE A 192 -9.30 10.06 -3.27
N LEU A 193 -9.10 9.51 -2.09
CA LEU A 193 -7.80 9.19 -1.53
C LEU A 193 -7.44 7.77 -1.94
N TYR A 194 -6.36 7.64 -2.70
CA TYR A 194 -5.81 6.36 -3.11
C TYR A 194 -4.58 6.01 -2.28
N MET A 195 -4.45 4.74 -1.92
CA MET A 195 -3.22 4.17 -1.37
C MET A 195 -2.86 2.92 -2.17
N ASN A 196 -1.64 2.89 -2.69
CA ASN A 196 -1.13 1.79 -3.53
C ASN A 196 -2.04 1.48 -4.75
N GLY A 197 -2.64 2.52 -5.32
CA GLY A 197 -3.55 2.41 -6.47
C GLY A 197 -4.98 2.01 -6.13
N LEU A 198 -5.31 1.77 -4.87
CA LEU A 198 -6.65 1.41 -4.42
C LEU A 198 -7.34 2.59 -3.72
N PRO A 199 -8.63 2.84 -3.97
CA PRO A 199 -9.39 3.88 -3.29
C PRO A 199 -9.59 3.48 -1.82
N MET A 200 -9.10 4.32 -0.91
CA MET A 200 -9.18 4.12 0.53
C MET A 200 -10.25 4.96 1.19
N SER A 201 -10.53 6.12 0.63
CA SER A 201 -11.56 7.01 1.15
C SER A 201 -12.13 7.90 0.06
N VAL A 202 -13.39 8.17 0.16
CA VAL A 202 -14.14 9.06 -0.74
C VAL A 202 -14.75 10.18 0.09
N TYR A 203 -14.76 11.39 -0.47
CA TYR A 203 -15.42 12.55 0.13
C TYR A 203 -16.07 13.40 -0.95
N GLN A 204 -17.37 13.56 -0.86
CA GLN A 204 -18.17 14.38 -1.78
C GLN A 204 -18.44 15.75 -1.14
N ARG A 205 -17.95 16.82 -1.77
CA ARG A 205 -17.94 18.16 -1.19
C ARG A 205 -19.33 18.79 -1.12
N SER A 206 -20.15 18.66 -2.17
CA SER A 206 -21.46 19.30 -2.27
C SER A 206 -22.45 18.77 -1.23
N THR A 207 -22.38 17.48 -0.95
CA THR A 207 -23.25 16.81 0.01
C THR A 207 -22.62 16.66 1.38
N ASP A 208 -21.31 16.95 1.49
CA ASP A 208 -20.52 16.79 2.71
C ASP A 208 -20.60 15.35 3.25
N THR A 209 -20.49 14.38 2.35
CA THR A 209 -20.63 12.95 2.64
C THR A 209 -19.37 12.18 2.31
N ALA A 210 -19.11 11.12 3.08
CA ALA A 210 -18.04 10.16 2.86
C ALA A 210 -18.57 8.92 2.10
N ALA A 211 -17.77 7.84 2.08
CA ALA A 211 -18.22 6.54 1.60
C ALA A 211 -19.49 6.09 2.32
N GLU A 212 -20.38 5.36 1.66
CA GLU A 212 -21.71 5.01 2.20
C GLU A 212 -21.63 4.27 3.53
N TYR A 213 -20.68 3.35 3.71
CA TYR A 213 -20.52 2.67 4.98
C TYR A 213 -20.11 3.61 6.13
N ILE A 214 -19.29 4.62 5.86
CA ILE A 214 -18.94 5.66 6.85
C ILE A 214 -20.16 6.52 7.16
N ASN A 215 -20.93 6.92 6.14
CA ASN A 215 -22.17 7.67 6.35
C ASN A 215 -23.18 6.87 7.17
N TYR A 216 -23.30 5.57 6.89
CA TYR A 216 -24.13 4.66 7.68
C TYR A 216 -23.69 4.66 9.16
N LEU A 217 -22.39 4.48 9.43
CA LEU A 217 -21.86 4.47 10.80
C LEU A 217 -22.03 5.83 11.49
N ASN A 218 -21.78 6.93 10.80
CA ASN A 218 -21.96 8.28 11.33
C ASN A 218 -23.42 8.54 11.72
N GLN A 219 -24.35 8.25 10.82
CA GLN A 219 -25.78 8.58 11.01
C GLN A 219 -26.44 7.64 12.00
N ASN A 220 -26.10 6.37 12.07
CA ASN A 220 -26.77 5.39 12.90
C ASN A 220 -26.15 5.21 14.28
N PHE A 221 -24.89 5.54 14.45
CA PHE A 221 -24.18 5.34 15.72
C PHE A 221 -23.57 6.64 16.24
N ILE A 222 -22.61 7.26 15.51
CA ILE A 222 -21.81 8.35 16.04
C ILE A 222 -22.66 9.57 16.41
N TYR A 223 -23.47 10.06 15.47
CA TYR A 223 -24.28 11.25 15.69
C TYR A 223 -25.51 11.04 16.57
N LYS A 224 -25.89 9.76 16.78
CA LYS A 224 -26.96 9.38 17.71
C LYS A 224 -26.50 9.13 19.14
N MET A 225 -25.19 9.18 19.41
CA MET A 225 -24.68 9.04 20.77
C MET A 225 -25.30 10.12 21.68
N PRO A 226 -25.80 9.74 22.87
CA PRO A 226 -26.36 10.70 23.83
C PRO A 226 -25.40 11.85 24.14
N THR A 227 -25.93 13.04 24.39
CA THR A 227 -25.12 14.25 24.60
C THR A 227 -24.66 14.48 26.05
N ASN A 228 -24.99 13.56 26.93
CA ASN A 228 -24.77 13.66 28.37
C ASN A 228 -23.33 13.33 28.82
N LYS A 229 -22.54 12.70 27.94
CA LYS A 229 -21.12 12.38 28.19
C LYS A 229 -20.30 12.50 26.92
N THR A 230 -18.98 12.48 27.07
CA THR A 230 -18.02 12.32 25.98
C THR A 230 -17.70 10.83 25.81
N TYR A 231 -17.83 10.32 24.59
CA TYR A 231 -17.55 8.93 24.25
C TYR A 231 -16.14 8.82 23.65
N LYS A 232 -15.48 7.70 23.92
CA LYS A 232 -14.17 7.36 23.36
C LYS A 232 -14.35 6.45 22.14
N ILE A 233 -13.84 6.87 21.01
CA ILE A 233 -13.96 6.19 19.73
C ILE A 233 -12.57 5.80 19.24
N LEU A 234 -12.39 4.52 18.95
CA LEU A 234 -11.17 3.98 18.34
C LEU A 234 -11.44 3.63 16.87
N VAL A 235 -10.55 4.10 16.00
CA VAL A 235 -10.56 3.78 14.58
C VAL A 235 -9.26 3.10 14.21
N LEU A 236 -9.31 1.84 13.85
CA LEU A 236 -8.19 1.04 13.38
C LEU A 236 -8.22 1.05 11.84
N GLY A 237 -7.23 1.73 11.23
CA GLY A 237 -7.25 2.17 9.84
C GLY A 237 -7.82 3.59 9.74
N ALA A 238 -6.93 4.59 9.62
CA ALA A 238 -7.36 5.99 9.68
C ALA A 238 -8.05 6.46 8.39
N GLY A 239 -7.69 5.89 7.24
CA GLY A 239 -8.18 6.31 5.95
C GLY A 239 -8.09 7.82 5.76
N GLY A 240 -9.18 8.43 5.27
CA GLY A 240 -9.32 9.89 5.10
C GLY A 240 -9.79 10.64 6.35
N PHE A 241 -9.88 10.01 7.53
CA PHE A 241 -10.41 10.58 8.78
C PHE A 241 -11.87 11.01 8.70
N THR A 242 -12.68 10.33 7.91
CA THR A 242 -14.06 10.69 7.62
C THR A 242 -15.07 10.22 8.67
N LEU A 243 -14.72 9.23 9.51
CA LEU A 243 -15.60 8.82 10.61
C LEU A 243 -15.69 9.97 11.65
N GLY A 244 -16.91 10.39 11.95
CA GLY A 244 -17.16 11.49 12.88
C GLY A 244 -16.54 12.81 12.44
N LEU A 245 -16.45 13.09 11.13
CA LEU A 245 -15.76 14.28 10.60
C LEU A 245 -16.22 15.57 11.28
N HIS A 246 -17.53 15.74 11.48
CA HIS A 246 -18.13 16.93 12.09
C HIS A 246 -18.41 16.79 13.60
N ASP A 247 -18.08 15.66 14.19
CA ASP A 247 -18.24 15.49 15.63
C ASP A 247 -17.07 16.14 16.39
N THR A 248 -17.38 17.17 17.13
CA THR A 248 -16.44 17.91 17.99
C THR A 248 -16.53 17.52 19.47
N ARG A 249 -17.47 16.65 19.82
CA ARG A 249 -17.85 16.30 21.19
C ARG A 249 -17.10 15.07 21.72
N ASN A 250 -17.07 14.02 20.90
CA ASN A 250 -16.48 12.74 21.29
C ASN A 250 -14.96 12.73 21.04
N GLU A 251 -14.23 11.90 21.77
CA GLU A 251 -12.77 11.75 21.65
C GLU A 251 -12.44 10.62 20.68
N TYR A 252 -11.70 10.93 19.62
CA TYR A 252 -11.29 9.97 18.62
C TYR A 252 -9.80 9.63 18.74
N THR A 253 -9.49 8.34 18.63
CA THR A 253 -8.13 7.84 18.46
C THR A 253 -8.07 7.07 17.14
N PHE A 254 -7.40 7.65 16.13
CA PHE A 254 -7.14 7.04 14.85
C PHE A 254 -5.77 6.38 14.87
N ILE A 255 -5.68 5.12 14.46
CA ILE A 255 -4.45 4.33 14.39
C ILE A 255 -4.18 3.96 12.94
N ASP A 256 -3.00 4.28 12.45
CA ASP A 256 -2.53 3.82 11.14
C ASP A 256 -1.01 3.68 11.13
N ILE A 257 -0.47 2.84 10.25
CA ILE A 257 0.97 2.67 10.08
C ILE A 257 1.60 3.77 9.22
N GLU A 258 0.80 4.42 8.38
CA GLU A 258 1.29 5.44 7.45
C GLU A 258 1.27 6.84 8.10
N HIS A 259 2.44 7.31 8.47
CA HIS A 259 2.63 8.55 9.22
C HIS A 259 2.22 9.82 8.48
N THR A 260 2.18 9.78 7.15
CA THR A 260 1.86 10.96 6.31
C THR A 260 0.36 11.18 6.11
N LEU A 261 -0.49 10.20 6.46
CA LEU A 261 -1.93 10.24 6.20
C LEU A 261 -2.63 11.48 6.75
N LYS A 262 -2.29 11.88 7.98
CA LYS A 262 -2.93 13.05 8.60
C LYS A 262 -2.67 14.32 7.80
N ASP A 263 -1.43 14.60 7.47
CA ASP A 263 -1.05 15.81 6.74
C ASP A 263 -1.65 15.81 5.32
N ILE A 264 -1.69 14.65 4.68
CA ILE A 264 -2.30 14.49 3.36
C ILE A 264 -3.79 14.71 3.43
N SER A 265 -4.47 14.07 4.38
CA SER A 265 -5.91 14.23 4.57
C SER A 265 -6.28 15.68 4.84
N GLU A 266 -5.62 16.33 5.78
CA GLU A 266 -5.90 17.72 6.12
C GLU A 266 -5.69 18.67 4.94
N LYS A 267 -4.64 18.47 4.15
CA LYS A 267 -4.20 19.43 3.14
C LYS A 267 -4.78 19.20 1.76
N TYR A 268 -5.04 17.95 1.38
CA TYR A 268 -5.38 17.62 0.00
C TYR A 268 -6.71 16.89 -0.14
N PHE A 269 -7.14 16.15 0.90
CA PHE A 269 -8.36 15.37 0.84
C PHE A 269 -9.55 16.08 1.48
N LEU A 270 -9.44 16.53 2.72
CA LEU A 270 -10.52 17.23 3.45
C LEU A 270 -10.50 18.75 3.25
N ASP A 271 -9.36 19.35 2.86
CA ASP A 271 -9.10 20.80 2.80
C ASP A 271 -9.34 21.52 4.15
N GLN A 272 -9.28 20.78 5.24
CA GLN A 272 -9.46 21.31 6.60
C GLN A 272 -8.62 20.54 7.61
N LYS A 273 -8.27 21.19 8.70
CA LYS A 273 -7.58 20.52 9.81
C LYS A 273 -8.54 19.67 10.63
N LEU A 274 -8.05 18.57 11.14
CA LEU A 274 -8.78 17.77 12.12
C LEU A 274 -8.99 18.58 13.39
N THR A 275 -10.17 18.44 13.98
CA THR A 275 -10.52 19.07 15.24
C THR A 275 -9.68 18.51 16.40
N PRO A 276 -9.43 19.26 17.49
CA PRO A 276 -8.53 18.84 18.58
C PRO A 276 -8.92 17.56 19.30
N ASN A 277 -10.17 17.15 19.22
CA ASN A 277 -10.70 15.91 19.79
C ASN A 277 -10.35 14.66 18.95
N LYS A 278 -9.67 14.82 17.81
CA LYS A 278 -9.22 13.73 16.90
C LYS A 278 -7.71 13.55 17.02
N LYS A 279 -7.30 12.53 17.77
CA LYS A 279 -5.90 12.15 17.94
C LYS A 279 -5.50 11.12 16.88
N PHE A 280 -4.36 11.33 16.21
CA PHE A 280 -3.74 10.36 15.31
C PHE A 280 -2.51 9.77 15.96
N ILE A 281 -2.38 8.45 15.94
CA ILE A 281 -1.23 7.70 16.46
C ILE A 281 -0.70 6.80 15.35
N VAL A 282 0.56 6.98 15.00
CA VAL A 282 1.25 6.12 14.03
C VAL A 282 1.67 4.84 14.72
N ALA A 283 0.97 3.75 14.43
CA ALA A 283 1.24 2.44 15.02
C ALA A 283 0.58 1.32 14.20
N ASP A 284 1.12 0.11 14.33
CA ASP A 284 0.41 -1.10 13.95
C ASP A 284 -0.80 -1.31 14.87
N ALA A 285 -1.99 -1.51 14.29
CA ALA A 285 -3.25 -1.62 15.03
C ALA A 285 -3.26 -2.82 16.01
N SER A 286 -2.65 -3.96 15.63
CA SER A 286 -2.54 -5.13 16.50
C SER A 286 -1.63 -4.87 17.70
N GLN A 287 -0.49 -4.18 17.48
CA GLN A 287 0.42 -3.79 18.56
C GLN A 287 -0.21 -2.74 19.45
N TYR A 288 -0.94 -1.77 18.89
CA TYR A 288 -1.66 -0.79 19.70
C TYR A 288 -2.66 -1.45 20.65
N LEU A 289 -3.50 -2.37 20.14
CA LEU A 289 -4.47 -3.10 20.97
C LEU A 289 -3.83 -3.99 22.04
N LYS A 290 -2.62 -4.49 21.81
CA LYS A 290 -1.87 -5.25 22.83
C LYS A 290 -1.41 -4.37 23.98
N ASN A 291 -1.02 -3.12 23.68
CA ASN A 291 -0.34 -2.23 24.60
C ASN A 291 -1.25 -1.20 25.28
N THR A 292 -2.51 -1.08 24.84
CA THR A 292 -3.48 -0.18 25.48
C THR A 292 -4.38 -0.92 26.44
N ASP A 293 -4.67 -0.32 27.60
CA ASP A 293 -5.69 -0.77 28.53
C ASP A 293 -6.98 0.06 28.44
N THR A 294 -6.99 1.05 27.55
CA THR A 294 -8.16 1.89 27.34
C THR A 294 -9.32 1.08 26.76
N GLN A 295 -10.50 1.26 27.36
CA GLN A 295 -11.75 0.79 26.79
C GLN A 295 -12.41 1.91 25.98
N TYR A 296 -13.08 1.53 24.90
CA TYR A 296 -13.70 2.44 23.95
C TYR A 296 -15.21 2.16 23.85
N ASP A 297 -15.98 3.23 23.77
CA ASP A 297 -17.44 3.13 23.60
C ASP A 297 -17.80 2.71 22.14
N PHE A 298 -16.93 3.02 21.17
CA PHE A 298 -17.07 2.57 19.80
C PHE A 298 -15.71 2.22 19.20
N ILE A 299 -15.63 1.06 18.56
CA ILE A 299 -14.42 0.61 17.84
C ILE A 299 -14.80 0.33 16.39
N LEU A 300 -14.13 1.01 15.45
CA LEU A 300 -14.17 0.65 14.03
C LEU A 300 -12.88 -0.08 13.66
N LEU A 301 -13.03 -1.27 13.08
CA LEU A 301 -11.96 -1.95 12.33
C LEU A 301 -12.17 -1.73 10.83
N ASP A 302 -11.25 -1.00 10.21
CA ASP A 302 -11.29 -0.64 8.79
C ASP A 302 -9.87 -0.69 8.19
N VAL A 303 -9.19 -1.83 8.38
CA VAL A 303 -7.81 -2.06 7.96
C VAL A 303 -7.78 -2.93 6.72
N TYR A 304 -7.19 -2.42 5.64
CA TYR A 304 -7.04 -3.15 4.38
C TYR A 304 -5.58 -3.22 3.95
N SER A 305 -5.23 -4.30 3.25
CA SER A 305 -3.97 -4.46 2.52
C SER A 305 -4.11 -3.95 1.08
N ASN A 306 -3.02 -4.06 0.32
CA ASN A 306 -2.95 -3.64 -1.09
C ASN A 306 -3.89 -4.40 -2.06
N SER A 307 -4.76 -5.29 -1.58
CA SER A 307 -5.62 -6.16 -2.40
C SER A 307 -7.09 -6.17 -1.96
N PHE A 308 -7.61 -5.11 -1.32
CA PHE A 308 -8.94 -5.07 -0.71
C PHE A 308 -9.20 -6.19 0.32
N GLN A 309 -8.16 -6.85 0.79
CA GLN A 309 -8.26 -7.89 1.80
C GLN A 309 -7.80 -7.36 3.14
N VAL A 310 -8.54 -7.71 4.17
CA VAL A 310 -8.09 -7.48 5.55
C VAL A 310 -6.89 -8.40 5.82
N PRO A 311 -5.76 -7.87 6.34
CA PRO A 311 -4.60 -8.70 6.65
C PRO A 311 -4.96 -9.85 7.59
N GLU A 312 -4.40 -11.04 7.36
CA GLU A 312 -4.76 -12.28 8.06
C GLU A 312 -4.78 -12.15 9.58
N GLY A 313 -3.87 -11.36 10.15
CA GLY A 313 -3.79 -11.14 11.60
C GLY A 313 -5.01 -10.45 12.22
N PHE A 314 -5.84 -9.76 11.42
CA PHE A 314 -7.01 -9.01 11.90
C PHE A 314 -8.32 -9.77 11.79
N ILE A 315 -8.34 -10.92 11.10
CA ILE A 315 -9.54 -11.75 10.92
C ILE A 315 -9.53 -13.01 11.80
N THR A 316 -8.58 -13.14 12.73
CA THR A 316 -8.46 -14.27 13.62
C THR A 316 -9.34 -14.14 14.86
N ALA A 317 -9.74 -15.26 15.43
CA ALA A 317 -10.54 -15.29 16.67
C ALA A 317 -9.80 -14.60 17.84
N GLU A 318 -8.48 -14.76 17.89
CA GLU A 318 -7.63 -14.14 18.93
C GLU A 318 -7.61 -12.61 18.83
N PHE A 319 -7.55 -12.09 17.61
CA PHE A 319 -7.63 -10.64 17.40
C PHE A 319 -9.02 -10.10 17.75
N MET A 320 -10.07 -10.75 17.29
CA MET A 320 -11.46 -10.39 17.62
C MET A 320 -11.74 -10.46 19.12
N ALA A 321 -11.20 -11.47 19.83
CA ALA A 321 -11.30 -11.56 21.29
C ALA A 321 -10.59 -10.40 21.98
N ARG A 322 -9.46 -9.94 21.42
CA ARG A 322 -8.77 -8.75 21.91
C ARG A 322 -9.56 -7.46 21.66
N LEU A 323 -10.17 -7.29 20.48
CA LEU A 323 -11.12 -6.19 20.23
C LEU A 323 -12.24 -6.19 21.27
N ARG A 324 -12.84 -7.36 21.54
CA ARG A 324 -13.88 -7.53 22.56
C ARG A 324 -13.42 -7.10 23.95
N SER A 325 -12.17 -7.35 24.31
CA SER A 325 -11.63 -6.93 25.61
C SER A 325 -11.42 -5.42 25.74
N ARG A 326 -11.46 -4.67 24.65
CA ARG A 326 -11.25 -3.22 24.60
C ARG A 326 -12.53 -2.41 24.37
N VAL A 327 -13.65 -3.07 24.17
CA VAL A 327 -14.96 -2.38 24.09
C VAL A 327 -15.53 -2.19 25.51
N ALA A 328 -15.96 -0.98 25.81
CA ALA A 328 -16.58 -0.64 27.08
C ALA A 328 -17.94 -1.36 27.27
N PRO A 329 -18.46 -1.47 28.50
CA PRO A 329 -19.86 -1.84 28.71
C PRO A 329 -20.77 -0.90 27.90
N ASP A 330 -21.80 -1.45 27.28
CA ASP A 330 -22.72 -0.78 26.35
C ASP A 330 -22.06 -0.23 25.07
N GLY A 331 -20.78 -0.56 24.84
CA GLY A 331 -20.04 -0.14 23.66
C GLY A 331 -20.30 -1.01 22.43
N ILE A 332 -19.83 -0.54 21.28
CA ILE A 332 -20.07 -1.16 19.98
C ILE A 332 -18.76 -1.44 19.27
N ILE A 333 -18.64 -2.61 18.64
CA ILE A 333 -17.60 -2.90 17.65
C ILE A 333 -18.26 -2.93 16.28
N ALA A 334 -17.70 -2.19 15.33
CA ALA A 334 -18.03 -2.25 13.91
C ALA A 334 -16.79 -2.73 13.14
N MET A 335 -16.94 -3.71 12.26
CA MET A 335 -15.88 -4.22 11.40
C MET A 335 -16.35 -4.06 9.95
N ASN A 336 -15.66 -3.23 9.17
CA ASN A 336 -15.93 -3.10 7.74
C ASN A 336 -15.22 -4.23 6.99
N MET A 337 -16.00 -5.06 6.29
CA MET A 337 -15.50 -6.21 5.54
C MET A 337 -16.01 -6.16 4.10
N ILE A 338 -15.09 -6.30 3.15
CA ILE A 338 -15.43 -6.50 1.75
C ILE A 338 -15.55 -8.01 1.52
N VAL A 339 -16.79 -8.50 1.54
CA VAL A 339 -17.14 -9.94 1.49
C VAL A 339 -18.41 -10.16 0.68
N SER A 340 -18.66 -11.41 0.25
CA SER A 340 -19.93 -11.76 -0.38
C SER A 340 -21.08 -11.63 0.62
N PRO A 341 -22.11 -10.80 0.32
CA PRO A 341 -23.29 -10.68 1.16
C PRO A 341 -24.05 -12.00 1.32
N GLU A 342 -23.99 -12.85 0.30
CA GLU A 342 -24.72 -14.11 0.22
C GLU A 342 -23.87 -15.35 0.57
N PHE A 343 -22.61 -15.14 1.01
CA PHE A 343 -21.68 -16.20 1.38
C PHE A 343 -21.28 -17.14 0.24
N ASP A 344 -21.22 -16.65 -0.99
CA ASP A 344 -20.90 -17.46 -2.15
C ASP A 344 -19.48 -18.03 -2.11
N ASP A 345 -18.54 -17.29 -1.53
CA ASP A 345 -17.13 -17.69 -1.42
C ASP A 345 -16.78 -18.27 -0.05
N ARG A 346 -15.63 -18.96 -0.01
CA ARG A 346 -15.13 -19.59 1.21
C ARG A 346 -14.66 -18.54 2.25
N TYR A 347 -14.07 -17.44 1.79
CA TYR A 347 -13.53 -16.41 2.68
C TYR A 347 -14.66 -15.79 3.52
N SER A 348 -15.75 -15.38 2.87
CA SER A 348 -16.92 -14.79 3.50
C SER A 348 -17.55 -15.73 4.54
N ARG A 349 -17.66 -17.02 4.20
CA ARG A 349 -18.19 -18.04 5.13
C ARG A 349 -17.29 -18.25 6.34
N VAL A 350 -15.97 -18.38 6.13
CA VAL A 350 -15.02 -18.62 7.23
C VAL A 350 -14.91 -17.40 8.13
N PHE A 351 -14.94 -16.19 7.56
CA PHE A 351 -14.96 -14.97 8.34
C PHE A 351 -16.22 -14.87 9.23
N ASP A 352 -17.41 -15.08 8.67
CA ASP A 352 -18.67 -15.05 9.42
C ASP A 352 -18.66 -16.08 10.56
N ASN A 353 -18.18 -17.29 10.30
CA ASN A 353 -18.04 -18.33 11.32
C ASN A 353 -17.09 -17.91 12.45
N THR A 354 -15.95 -17.27 12.10
CA THR A 354 -14.99 -16.77 13.09
C THR A 354 -15.61 -15.66 13.93
N PHE A 355 -16.26 -14.71 13.27
CA PHE A 355 -16.95 -13.61 13.95
C PHE A 355 -18.02 -14.13 14.92
N ARG A 356 -18.91 -15.01 14.49
CA ARG A 356 -19.97 -15.59 15.35
C ARG A 356 -19.43 -16.47 16.46
N THR A 357 -18.26 -17.06 16.29
CA THR A 357 -17.61 -17.82 17.37
C THR A 357 -17.18 -16.90 18.52
N VAL A 358 -16.66 -15.71 18.20
CA VAL A 358 -16.23 -14.74 19.22
C VAL A 358 -17.38 -13.89 19.74
N PHE A 359 -18.35 -13.58 18.89
CA PHE A 359 -19.53 -12.75 19.18
C PHE A 359 -20.83 -13.52 18.96
N PRO A 360 -21.11 -14.57 19.77
CA PRO A 360 -22.23 -15.46 19.53
C PRO A 360 -23.61 -14.81 19.80
N HIS A 361 -23.61 -13.70 20.56
CA HIS A 361 -24.81 -12.97 20.94
C HIS A 361 -24.65 -11.50 20.67
N ASN A 362 -25.77 -10.78 20.57
CA ASN A 362 -25.80 -9.32 20.40
C ASN A 362 -24.97 -8.86 19.18
N SER A 363 -24.98 -9.64 18.12
CA SER A 363 -24.26 -9.34 16.90
C SER A 363 -25.21 -9.29 15.71
N SER A 364 -24.87 -8.44 14.75
CA SER A 364 -25.62 -8.28 13.51
C SER A 364 -24.68 -8.02 12.33
N ARG A 365 -25.24 -8.05 11.14
CA ARG A 365 -24.55 -7.80 9.90
C ARG A 365 -25.40 -6.88 9.03
N GLN A 366 -24.84 -5.77 8.58
CA GLN A 366 -25.47 -4.82 7.68
C GLN A 366 -24.75 -4.84 6.34
N ILE A 367 -25.46 -5.14 5.28
CA ILE A 367 -24.98 -5.03 3.92
C ILE A 367 -25.15 -3.57 3.49
N ILE A 368 -24.07 -2.98 2.99
CA ILE A 368 -24.08 -1.66 2.38
C ILE A 368 -24.00 -1.89 0.88
N ASP A 369 -25.08 -1.65 0.18
CA ASP A 369 -25.16 -1.73 -1.29
C ASP A 369 -24.45 -0.52 -1.92
N GLU A 370 -23.15 -0.50 -1.76
CA GLU A 370 -22.31 0.44 -2.48
C GLU A 370 -21.87 -0.25 -3.77
N PHE A 371 -22.32 0.25 -4.90
CA PHE A 371 -21.71 -0.08 -6.17
C PHE A 371 -20.28 0.45 -6.11
N ASN A 372 -19.38 -0.40 -5.65
CA ASN A 372 -17.96 -0.10 -5.70
C ASN A 372 -17.46 -0.60 -7.08
N PRO A 373 -17.26 0.31 -8.05
CA PRO A 373 -16.78 -0.07 -9.39
C PRO A 373 -15.38 -0.71 -9.35
N TRP A 374 -14.71 -0.62 -8.22
CA TRP A 374 -13.37 -1.16 -7.98
C TRP A 374 -13.39 -2.58 -7.39
N VAL A 375 -14.48 -2.98 -6.74
CA VAL A 375 -14.74 -4.36 -6.31
C VAL A 375 -15.43 -5.07 -7.47
N THR A 376 -14.67 -5.29 -8.52
CA THR A 376 -15.14 -5.85 -9.78
C THR A 376 -15.61 -7.28 -9.64
N ASN A 377 -16.74 -7.59 -10.27
CA ASN A 377 -17.22 -8.89 -10.75
C ASN A 377 -17.42 -10.05 -9.76
N ASP A 378 -16.98 -9.97 -8.50
CA ASP A 378 -17.00 -11.11 -7.59
C ASP A 378 -18.18 -11.08 -6.61
N GLY A 379 -19.15 -10.16 -6.78
CA GLY A 379 -20.32 -10.06 -5.92
C GLY A 379 -20.00 -9.63 -4.47
N ALA A 380 -18.82 -9.09 -4.21
CA ALA A 380 -18.45 -8.61 -2.88
C ALA A 380 -18.96 -7.17 -2.66
N SER A 381 -19.42 -6.90 -1.43
CA SER A 381 -19.90 -5.59 -0.98
C SER A 381 -19.25 -5.21 0.36
N ASN A 382 -19.35 -3.94 0.74
CA ASN A 382 -19.07 -3.54 2.11
C ASN A 382 -20.13 -4.15 3.03
N VAL A 383 -19.72 -5.00 3.95
CA VAL A 383 -20.57 -5.61 4.96
C VAL A 383 -20.06 -5.19 6.33
N ILE A 384 -20.87 -4.46 7.07
CA ILE A 384 -20.54 -4.03 8.42
C ILE A 384 -20.98 -5.10 9.41
N TYR A 385 -20.03 -5.75 10.05
CA TYR A 385 -20.27 -6.65 11.17
C TYR A 385 -20.28 -5.85 12.46
N LEU A 386 -21.38 -5.98 13.22
CA LEU A 386 -21.62 -5.23 14.44
C LEU A 386 -21.69 -6.17 15.64
N TYR A 387 -21.08 -5.76 16.74
CA TYR A 387 -21.24 -6.38 18.04
C TYR A 387 -21.59 -5.31 19.08
N PHE A 388 -22.63 -5.57 19.87
CA PHE A 388 -23.08 -4.71 20.94
C PHE A 388 -22.71 -5.36 22.28
N ASN A 389 -21.87 -4.71 23.07
CA ASN A 389 -21.40 -5.22 24.37
C ASN A 389 -22.43 -4.97 25.48
N ILE A 390 -23.64 -5.45 25.25
CA ILE A 390 -24.75 -5.33 26.18
C ILE A 390 -25.01 -6.67 26.88
N GLU A 391 -25.61 -6.61 28.04
CA GLU A 391 -25.99 -7.81 28.77
C GLU A 391 -27.04 -8.63 27.97
N ASN A 392 -26.82 -9.93 27.88
CA ASN A 392 -27.77 -10.88 27.29
C ASN A 392 -28.34 -11.77 28.37
N ASP A 393 -29.62 -11.62 28.67
CA ASP A 393 -30.32 -12.39 29.69
C ASP A 393 -30.65 -13.84 29.26
N GLY A 394 -30.32 -14.21 28.02
CA GLY A 394 -30.52 -15.56 27.48
C GLY A 394 -32.01 -15.96 27.30
N ARG A 395 -32.95 -15.03 27.48
CA ARG A 395 -34.37 -15.35 27.30
C ARG A 395 -34.69 -15.59 25.83
N ILE A 396 -35.54 -16.58 25.61
CA ILE A 396 -36.09 -16.93 24.30
C ILE A 396 -37.61 -16.99 24.35
N TYR A 397 -38.26 -16.63 23.27
CA TYR A 397 -39.68 -16.86 23.11
C TYR A 397 -39.95 -18.34 22.79
N THR A 398 -40.88 -18.94 23.50
CA THR A 398 -41.37 -20.29 23.21
C THR A 398 -42.90 -20.27 23.12
N ILE A 399 -43.52 -21.32 22.54
CA ILE A 399 -44.98 -21.40 22.40
C ILE A 399 -45.70 -21.18 23.75
N ASN A 400 -45.10 -21.64 24.84
CA ASN A 400 -45.69 -21.56 26.18
C ASN A 400 -45.19 -20.31 26.98
N LYS A 401 -44.24 -19.54 26.48
CA LYS A 401 -43.66 -18.36 27.13
C LYS A 401 -43.38 -17.30 26.11
N THR A 402 -44.42 -16.53 25.73
CA THR A 402 -44.29 -15.47 24.73
C THR A 402 -44.90 -14.15 25.24
N PRO A 403 -44.31 -13.51 26.27
CA PRO A 403 -44.83 -12.26 26.83
C PRO A 403 -44.44 -11.03 25.96
N VAL A 404 -44.58 -11.11 24.63
CA VAL A 404 -44.15 -10.08 23.66
C VAL A 404 -44.69 -8.70 23.99
N ILE A 405 -45.91 -8.61 24.54
CA ILE A 405 -46.53 -7.34 24.90
C ILE A 405 -45.77 -6.66 26.04
N TYR A 406 -45.36 -7.43 27.05
CA TYR A 406 -44.61 -6.90 28.19
C TYR A 406 -43.21 -6.50 27.80
N ASP A 407 -42.53 -7.30 26.96
CA ASP A 407 -41.17 -7.00 26.52
C ASP A 407 -41.08 -5.80 25.55
N ARG A 408 -42.20 -5.39 24.93
CA ARG A 408 -42.28 -4.14 24.13
C ARG A 408 -42.55 -2.89 24.94
N LEU A 409 -43.02 -3.04 26.18
CA LEU A 409 -43.42 -1.93 27.05
C LEU A 409 -42.34 -1.56 28.08
N MET A 410 -41.34 -2.40 28.27
CA MET A 410 -40.15 -2.15 29.09
C MET A 410 -39.00 -1.63 28.25
#